data_66b3e3c7672a306d14560e860ddfd05d
#
_entry.id   66b3e3c7672a306d14560e860ddfd05d
#
_cell.length_a   1.000
_cell.length_b   1.000
_cell.length_c   1.000
_cell.angle_alpha   90.00
_cell.angle_beta   90.00
_cell.angle_gamma   90.00
#
_symmetry.space_group_name_H-M   'P 1'
#
loop_
_entity.id
_entity.type
_entity.pdbx_description
1 polymer ?
#
loop_
_entity_poly.entity_id
_entity_poly.type
_entity_poly.pdbx_seq_one_letter_code
_entity_poly.pdbx_strand_id
1 'polypeptide(L)'
;MNEERKFTRIVVEPPGPKAREVVGRDEEYLMQSYVRWYPLVIKKGDGVILEDVDGNKYIDMNAGIAVLATGHRDPSVVLAIKEQLEKFQHYSLTDFYYELAVDYAEKLFNAMEWHDNKIFYTNSGAESIDAAIKVSKGYFEGRRNYFLAFIGAFHGRTIGSLSLTASKPIQRRYFFPMMPGVIHAPFPYCYRCPFKLEYPSCNFYCIDFIKEWILEKYLPKEELAAVFIEPIQGEGGYIPAPDGFIQRLRRLADEYGFLIVSDEIQSGMGRTGKLFAIEHYNVRPDLIAVAKGIASGLPLGALIGRKDVMILPPGTHANTFGGNPVSLAAASATLDRLLNGLMDNAAKMGSYLIDRLNELKDKYDIIGDVRGKGLMIGVELVKDRDSKEPAKEELGKILEYSFKHGLLVIGAGISTVRFSPPLNITMEVIDEALDIFEDALKNISEE
;
A
#
# COMPACT_ATOMS: atom_id res chain seq x y z
N MET A 1 28.56 15.35 -20.27
CA MET A 1 28.48 16.60 -19.49
C MET A 1 27.37 16.39 -18.51
N ASN A 2 27.66 16.35 -17.18
CA ASN A 2 26.57 16.28 -16.19
C ASN A 2 25.82 17.62 -16.28
N GLU A 3 24.65 17.63 -16.91
CA GLU A 3 23.69 18.71 -16.68
C GLU A 3 23.42 18.76 -15.19
N GLU A 4 23.48 19.95 -14.61
CA GLU A 4 23.30 20.16 -13.18
C GLU A 4 21.84 19.82 -12.85
N ARG A 5 21.60 18.64 -12.24
CA ARG A 5 20.27 18.18 -11.88
C ARG A 5 19.63 19.16 -10.90
N LYS A 6 18.37 19.48 -11.10
CA LYS A 6 17.66 20.54 -10.36
C LYS A 6 17.25 20.08 -8.95
N PHE A 7 16.84 18.83 -8.80
CA PHE A 7 16.22 18.32 -7.57
C PHE A 7 17.15 17.39 -6.79
N THR A 8 18.07 16.70 -7.46
CA THR A 8 19.01 15.77 -6.83
C THR A 8 20.41 16.37 -6.74
N ARG A 9 21.14 15.97 -5.69
CA ARG A 9 22.53 16.40 -5.51
C ARG A 9 23.29 15.38 -4.67
N ILE A 10 24.27 14.74 -5.26
CA ILE A 10 25.16 13.83 -4.55
C ILE A 10 26.48 14.57 -4.29
N VAL A 11 26.72 14.92 -3.02
CA VAL A 11 27.94 15.62 -2.57
C VAL A 11 28.97 14.67 -2.00
N VAL A 12 28.53 13.50 -1.54
CA VAL A 12 29.37 12.40 -1.03
C VAL A 12 28.78 11.09 -1.53
N GLU A 13 29.60 10.20 -2.06
CA GLU A 13 29.11 8.88 -2.51
C GLU A 13 28.36 8.16 -1.39
N PRO A 14 27.06 7.79 -1.60
CA PRO A 14 26.29 7.09 -0.57
C PRO A 14 26.73 5.61 -0.43
N PRO A 15 26.77 5.09 0.83
CA PRO A 15 26.60 5.79 2.09
C PRO A 15 27.85 6.60 2.46
N GLY A 16 27.65 7.88 2.83
CA GLY A 16 28.72 8.74 3.32
C GLY A 16 29.22 8.35 4.73
N PRO A 17 30.24 9.04 5.27
CA PRO A 17 30.85 8.65 6.55
C PRO A 17 29.90 8.72 7.74
N LYS A 18 29.01 9.73 7.79
CA LYS A 18 28.00 9.84 8.87
C LYS A 18 26.92 8.76 8.75
N ALA A 19 26.50 8.45 7.53
CA ALA A 19 25.57 7.36 7.31
C ALA A 19 26.16 6.02 7.76
N ARG A 20 27.41 5.70 7.43
CA ARG A 20 28.09 4.47 7.89
C ARG A 20 28.17 4.38 9.41
N GLU A 21 28.44 5.48 10.11
CA GLU A 21 28.44 5.50 11.58
C GLU A 21 27.07 5.13 12.15
N VAL A 22 26.00 5.75 11.62
CA VAL A 22 24.62 5.46 12.12
C VAL A 22 24.21 4.02 11.79
N VAL A 23 24.55 3.50 10.60
CA VAL A 23 24.27 2.10 10.22
C VAL A 23 24.99 1.13 11.17
N GLY A 24 26.26 1.35 11.50
CA GLY A 24 26.97 0.51 12.46
C GLY A 24 26.34 0.50 13.86
N ARG A 25 25.83 1.64 14.30
CA ARG A 25 25.08 1.72 15.57
C ARG A 25 23.70 1.06 15.48
N ASP A 26 23.01 1.15 14.35
CA ASP A 26 21.73 0.44 14.11
C ASP A 26 21.93 -1.09 14.25
N GLU A 27 23.01 -1.62 13.69
CA GLU A 27 23.35 -3.04 13.79
C GLU A 27 23.58 -3.48 15.24
N GLU A 28 24.13 -2.61 16.09
CA GLU A 28 24.40 -2.90 17.50
C GLU A 28 23.14 -2.83 18.36
N TYR A 29 22.25 -1.84 18.14
CA TYR A 29 21.16 -1.54 19.08
C TYR A 29 19.77 -1.97 18.58
N LEU A 30 19.56 -2.15 17.29
CA LEU A 30 18.26 -2.49 16.74
C LEU A 30 18.19 -3.94 16.27
N MET A 31 17.02 -4.55 16.44
CA MET A 31 16.76 -5.89 15.94
C MET A 31 16.85 -5.91 14.39
N GLN A 32 17.72 -6.76 13.84
CA GLN A 32 17.98 -6.83 12.40
C GLN A 32 16.93 -7.62 11.59
N SER A 33 15.69 -7.68 12.08
CA SER A 33 14.55 -8.19 11.32
C SER A 33 13.98 -7.19 10.30
N TYR A 34 14.38 -5.93 10.42
CA TYR A 34 14.02 -4.91 9.43
C TYR A 34 14.80 -5.14 8.12
N VAL A 35 14.07 -5.11 6.99
CA VAL A 35 14.72 -5.11 5.67
C VAL A 35 15.13 -3.68 5.32
N ARG A 36 16.43 -3.44 5.21
CA ARG A 36 16.98 -2.18 4.67
C ARG A 36 17.29 -2.39 3.20
N TRP A 37 16.68 -1.59 2.31
CA TRP A 37 16.95 -1.69 0.87
C TRP A 37 18.32 -1.17 0.51
N TYR A 38 18.74 -0.10 1.16
CA TYR A 38 20.05 0.54 1.03
C TYR A 38 20.36 1.36 2.29
N PRO A 39 21.63 1.68 2.57
CA PRO A 39 22.07 2.34 3.81
C PRO A 39 21.81 3.86 3.79
N LEU A 40 20.56 4.26 3.56
CA LEU A 40 20.13 5.65 3.59
C LEU A 40 19.80 6.08 5.04
N VAL A 41 20.42 7.15 5.50
CA VAL A 41 20.15 7.75 6.81
C VAL A 41 19.55 9.14 6.62
N ILE A 42 18.25 9.25 6.79
CA ILE A 42 17.49 10.48 6.51
C ILE A 42 17.70 11.51 7.63
N LYS A 43 17.96 12.76 7.26
CA LYS A 43 18.09 13.90 8.16
C LYS A 43 16.86 14.80 8.13
N LYS A 44 16.35 15.11 6.94
CA LYS A 44 15.15 15.94 6.74
C LYS A 44 14.50 15.67 5.39
N GLY A 45 13.25 16.08 5.25
CA GLY A 45 12.50 16.01 4.01
C GLY A 45 11.67 17.26 3.78
N ASP A 46 11.39 17.58 2.51
CA ASP A 46 10.51 18.69 2.10
C ASP A 46 9.83 18.34 0.78
N GLY A 47 8.49 18.31 0.75
CA GLY A 47 7.71 17.90 -0.41
C GLY A 47 8.09 16.47 -0.85
N VAL A 48 8.75 16.34 -1.98
CA VAL A 48 9.20 15.07 -2.58
C VAL A 48 10.72 14.86 -2.47
N ILE A 49 11.42 15.74 -1.76
CA ILE A 49 12.88 15.71 -1.63
C ILE A 49 13.29 15.30 -0.23
N LEU A 50 14.23 14.37 -0.15
CA LEU A 50 14.89 13.98 1.10
C LEU A 50 16.36 14.44 1.09
N GLU A 51 16.88 14.79 2.27
CA GLU A 51 18.29 15.03 2.51
C GLU A 51 18.80 14.02 3.54
N ASP A 52 19.92 13.35 3.24
CA ASP A 52 20.58 12.46 4.16
C ASP A 52 21.49 13.21 5.16
N VAL A 53 22.07 12.45 6.11
CA VAL A 53 22.96 13.02 7.14
C VAL A 53 24.29 13.54 6.60
N ASP A 54 24.67 13.11 5.40
CA ASP A 54 25.90 13.52 4.72
C ASP A 54 25.68 14.71 3.77
N GLY A 55 24.42 15.13 3.55
CA GLY A 55 24.02 16.30 2.77
C GLY A 55 23.65 16.00 1.31
N ASN A 56 23.54 14.73 0.94
CA ASN A 56 23.01 14.34 -0.36
C ASN A 56 21.50 14.59 -0.43
N LYS A 57 21.00 14.95 -1.61
CA LYS A 57 19.57 15.16 -1.87
C LYS A 57 19.06 14.12 -2.86
N TYR A 58 17.86 13.60 -2.56
CA TYR A 58 17.23 12.53 -3.29
C TYR A 58 15.79 12.88 -3.65
N ILE A 59 15.34 12.45 -4.82
CA ILE A 59 13.91 12.38 -5.16
C ILE A 59 13.32 11.13 -4.51
N ASP A 60 12.26 11.32 -3.70
CA ASP A 60 11.54 10.23 -3.01
C ASP A 60 10.40 9.70 -3.89
N MET A 61 10.65 8.59 -4.59
CA MET A 61 9.63 7.88 -5.37
C MET A 61 8.97 6.74 -4.61
N ASN A 62 9.09 6.71 -3.26
CA ASN A 62 8.45 5.69 -2.44
C ASN A 62 7.59 6.23 -1.26
N ALA A 63 7.71 7.52 -0.91
CA ALA A 63 6.91 8.20 0.13
C ALA A 63 6.87 7.46 1.47
N GLY A 64 7.98 6.84 1.91
CA GLY A 64 8.00 6.03 3.14
C GLY A 64 7.09 4.80 3.07
N ILE A 65 7.06 4.12 1.95
CA ILE A 65 6.17 2.98 1.59
C ILE A 65 4.71 3.46 1.44
N ALA A 66 4.50 4.45 0.56
CA ALA A 66 3.20 5.04 0.23
C ALA A 66 2.45 5.65 1.44
N VAL A 67 3.19 6.15 2.43
CA VAL A 67 2.65 6.74 3.67
C VAL A 67 2.45 8.25 3.54
N LEU A 68 3.43 8.96 2.99
CA LEU A 68 3.44 10.43 2.92
C LEU A 68 2.63 10.92 1.72
N ALA A 69 1.29 10.83 1.83
CA ALA A 69 0.40 11.24 0.75
C ALA A 69 0.56 12.74 0.40
N THR A 70 0.69 13.62 1.39
CA THR A 70 0.83 15.08 1.19
C THR A 70 2.27 15.52 0.93
N GLY A 71 3.24 14.59 1.00
CA GLY A 71 4.67 14.89 0.96
C GLY A 71 5.26 15.20 2.33
N HIS A 72 6.59 15.31 2.36
CA HIS A 72 7.33 15.60 3.59
C HIS A 72 7.03 17.02 4.07
N ARG A 73 6.67 17.16 5.36
CA ARG A 73 6.45 18.44 6.02
C ARG A 73 5.38 19.33 5.35
N ASP A 74 4.30 18.77 4.83
CA ASP A 74 3.18 19.58 4.33
C ASP A 74 2.78 20.64 5.39
N PRO A 75 2.77 21.94 5.04
CA PRO A 75 2.54 23.00 6.02
C PRO A 75 1.19 22.90 6.74
N SER A 76 0.13 22.44 6.03
CA SER A 76 -1.22 22.32 6.61
C SER A 76 -1.26 21.18 7.64
N VAL A 77 -0.64 20.05 7.32
CA VAL A 77 -0.54 18.91 8.23
C VAL A 77 0.30 19.25 9.46
N VAL A 78 1.45 19.90 9.27
CA VAL A 78 2.32 20.33 10.37
C VAL A 78 1.61 21.36 11.28
N LEU A 79 0.85 22.29 10.71
CA LEU A 79 0.08 23.28 11.49
C LEU A 79 -0.98 22.58 12.33
N ALA A 80 -1.80 21.69 11.73
CA ALA A 80 -2.85 20.96 12.45
C ALA A 80 -2.29 20.13 13.63
N ILE A 81 -1.13 19.49 13.43
CA ILE A 81 -0.43 18.79 14.50
C ILE A 81 -0.05 19.71 15.66
N LYS A 82 0.54 20.88 15.36
CA LYS A 82 0.96 21.87 16.38
C LYS A 82 -0.22 22.39 17.16
N GLU A 83 -1.30 22.79 16.48
CA GLU A 83 -2.52 23.30 17.10
C GLU A 83 -3.17 22.25 18.01
N GLN A 84 -3.14 20.98 17.63
CA GLN A 84 -3.68 19.92 18.49
C GLN A 84 -2.79 19.66 19.71
N LEU A 85 -1.47 19.76 19.58
CA LEU A 85 -0.54 19.61 20.70
C LEU A 85 -0.73 20.69 21.77
N GLU A 86 -1.20 21.87 21.40
CA GLU A 86 -1.54 22.96 22.35
C GLU A 86 -2.83 22.67 23.15
N LYS A 87 -3.68 21.73 22.68
CA LYS A 87 -4.92 21.35 23.35
C LYS A 87 -4.69 20.14 24.26
N PHE A 88 -4.42 18.97 23.67
CA PHE A 88 -4.06 17.73 24.38
C PHE A 88 -3.48 16.71 23.41
N GLN A 89 -2.56 15.84 23.91
CA GLN A 89 -1.86 14.85 23.08
C GLN A 89 -2.59 13.52 23.00
N HIS A 90 -3.28 13.13 24.09
CA HIS A 90 -3.93 11.83 24.19
C HIS A 90 -5.03 11.83 25.24
N TYR A 91 -6.14 11.19 24.89
CA TYR A 91 -7.11 10.64 25.82
C TYR A 91 -7.75 9.41 25.17
N SER A 92 -8.07 8.38 25.96
CA SER A 92 -8.53 7.11 25.42
C SER A 92 -9.95 7.24 24.83
N LEU A 93 -10.09 7.09 23.52
CA LEU A 93 -11.39 7.04 22.84
C LEU A 93 -12.22 5.81 23.26
N THR A 94 -11.55 4.80 23.81
CA THR A 94 -12.21 3.61 24.37
C THR A 94 -13.11 3.96 25.56
N ASP A 95 -12.69 4.94 26.37
CA ASP A 95 -13.34 5.26 27.64
C ASP A 95 -14.11 6.60 27.59
N PHE A 96 -13.74 7.51 26.67
CA PHE A 96 -14.26 8.88 26.64
C PHE A 96 -14.48 9.38 25.22
N TYR A 97 -15.15 10.51 25.09
CA TYR A 97 -15.46 11.14 23.81
C TYR A 97 -14.63 12.40 23.58
N TYR A 98 -14.36 12.71 22.31
CA TYR A 98 -13.89 14.02 21.88
C TYR A 98 -14.32 14.30 20.43
N GLU A 99 -14.65 15.57 20.16
CA GLU A 99 -15.28 16.03 18.92
C GLU A 99 -14.48 15.62 17.67
N LEU A 100 -13.15 15.84 17.68
CA LEU A 100 -12.28 15.58 16.53
C LEU A 100 -12.42 14.16 15.94
N ALA A 101 -12.72 13.16 16.79
CA ALA A 101 -12.92 11.78 16.30
C ALA A 101 -14.22 11.64 15.49
N VAL A 102 -15.26 12.36 15.89
CA VAL A 102 -16.55 12.38 15.18
C VAL A 102 -16.45 13.24 13.95
N ASP A 103 -15.88 14.44 14.07
CA ASP A 103 -15.71 15.39 12.96
C ASP A 103 -14.93 14.77 11.80
N TYR A 104 -13.83 14.06 12.11
CA TYR A 104 -13.06 13.37 11.07
C TYR A 104 -13.87 12.25 10.41
N ALA A 105 -14.62 11.46 11.18
CA ALA A 105 -15.47 10.40 10.64
C ALA A 105 -16.55 10.96 9.70
N GLU A 106 -17.24 12.01 10.12
CA GLU A 106 -18.25 12.70 9.29
C GLU A 106 -17.66 13.27 8.02
N LYS A 107 -16.51 13.94 8.13
CA LYS A 107 -15.78 14.51 6.99
C LYS A 107 -15.37 13.43 6.00
N LEU A 108 -14.82 12.31 6.49
CA LEU A 108 -14.42 11.19 5.65
C LEU A 108 -15.63 10.56 4.96
N PHE A 109 -16.73 10.33 5.67
CA PHE A 109 -17.94 9.72 5.09
C PHE A 109 -18.60 10.64 4.06
N ASN A 110 -18.57 11.97 4.26
CA ASN A 110 -19.06 12.93 3.28
C ASN A 110 -18.22 12.94 1.99
N ALA A 111 -16.95 12.57 2.06
CA ALA A 111 -16.06 12.44 0.91
C ALA A 111 -16.18 11.10 0.18
N MET A 112 -16.78 10.08 0.80
CA MET A 112 -16.97 8.75 0.21
C MET A 112 -18.22 8.69 -0.68
N GLU A 113 -18.21 7.80 -1.65
CA GLU A 113 -19.41 7.45 -2.45
C GLU A 113 -20.54 6.85 -1.60
N TRP A 114 -20.18 6.15 -0.50
CA TRP A 114 -21.10 5.41 0.36
C TRP A 114 -21.13 6.04 1.76
N HIS A 115 -22.26 6.65 2.15
CA HIS A 115 -22.35 7.46 3.38
C HIS A 115 -22.83 6.66 4.60
N ASP A 116 -23.42 5.47 4.40
CA ASP A 116 -23.98 4.64 5.48
C ASP A 116 -22.90 3.74 6.11
N ASN A 117 -21.96 4.37 6.85
CA ASN A 117 -20.81 3.70 7.42
C ASN A 117 -20.64 4.02 8.91
N LYS A 118 -19.84 3.18 9.59
CA LYS A 118 -19.19 3.45 10.89
C LYS A 118 -17.70 3.26 10.75
N ILE A 119 -16.92 3.83 11.67
CA ILE A 119 -15.48 3.72 11.73
C ILE A 119 -15.03 3.21 13.09
N PHE A 120 -14.00 2.37 13.09
CA PHE A 120 -13.25 1.96 14.27
C PHE A 120 -11.78 2.35 14.04
N TYR A 121 -11.24 3.22 14.88
CA TYR A 121 -9.87 3.70 14.75
C TYR A 121 -8.86 2.72 15.32
N THR A 122 -7.74 2.60 14.66
CA THR A 122 -6.58 1.76 15.03
C THR A 122 -5.29 2.57 14.91
N ASN A 123 -4.13 1.93 15.19
CA ASN A 123 -2.82 2.59 15.13
C ASN A 123 -2.02 2.17 13.89
N SER A 124 -2.41 1.09 13.26
CA SER A 124 -1.68 0.49 12.13
C SER A 124 -2.60 -0.27 11.20
N GLY A 125 -2.12 -0.56 9.97
CA GLY A 125 -2.85 -1.39 9.04
C GLY A 125 -3.07 -2.81 9.56
N ALA A 126 -2.10 -3.40 10.25
CA ALA A 126 -2.23 -4.74 10.84
C ALA A 126 -3.39 -4.79 11.85
N GLU A 127 -3.53 -3.76 12.71
CA GLU A 127 -4.66 -3.65 13.63
C GLU A 127 -5.99 -3.44 12.89
N SER A 128 -6.00 -2.70 11.77
CA SER A 128 -7.21 -2.54 10.95
C SER A 128 -7.67 -3.87 10.35
N ILE A 129 -6.73 -4.71 9.93
CA ILE A 129 -7.03 -6.07 9.44
C ILE A 129 -7.49 -6.98 10.58
N ASP A 130 -6.84 -6.94 11.76
CA ASP A 130 -7.29 -7.71 12.93
C ASP A 130 -8.71 -7.29 13.37
N ALA A 131 -9.03 -5.99 13.30
CA ALA A 131 -10.38 -5.49 13.52
C ALA A 131 -11.37 -6.04 12.49
N ALA A 132 -11.00 -6.08 11.19
CA ALA A 132 -11.84 -6.63 10.14
C ALA A 132 -12.13 -8.14 10.34
N ILE A 133 -11.12 -8.92 10.78
CA ILE A 133 -11.31 -10.33 11.16
C ILE A 133 -12.33 -10.45 12.28
N LYS A 134 -12.20 -9.66 13.36
CA LYS A 134 -13.09 -9.70 14.52
C LYS A 134 -14.51 -9.24 14.15
N VAL A 135 -14.65 -8.15 13.40
CA VAL A 135 -15.95 -7.65 12.93
C VAL A 135 -16.64 -8.69 12.05
N SER A 136 -15.91 -9.32 11.12
CA SER A 136 -16.49 -10.35 10.26
C SER A 136 -16.98 -11.57 11.05
N LYS A 137 -16.22 -12.04 12.05
CA LYS A 137 -16.66 -13.12 12.95
C LYS A 137 -17.88 -12.71 13.79
N GLY A 138 -17.84 -11.48 14.34
CA GLY A 138 -18.92 -10.95 15.18
C GLY A 138 -20.21 -10.73 14.43
N TYR A 139 -20.16 -10.28 13.18
CA TYR A 139 -21.31 -10.11 12.30
C TYR A 139 -22.10 -11.44 12.13
N PHE A 140 -21.39 -12.55 12.01
CA PHE A 140 -21.98 -13.88 11.92
C PHE A 140 -22.13 -14.58 13.28
N GLU A 141 -21.94 -13.89 14.40
CA GLU A 141 -22.06 -14.44 15.76
C GLU A 141 -21.21 -15.71 15.97
N GLY A 142 -20.02 -15.76 15.35
CA GLY A 142 -19.10 -16.89 15.43
C GLY A 142 -19.51 -18.12 14.60
N ARG A 143 -20.58 -18.05 13.83
CA ARG A 143 -21.02 -19.19 12.98
C ARG A 143 -20.17 -19.36 11.74
N ARG A 144 -19.48 -18.29 11.27
CA ARG A 144 -18.55 -18.31 10.13
C ARG A 144 -17.14 -18.00 10.60
N ASN A 145 -16.19 -18.90 10.36
CA ASN A 145 -14.85 -18.83 10.90
C ASN A 145 -13.73 -18.95 9.86
N TYR A 146 -14.08 -19.21 8.59
CA TYR A 146 -13.11 -19.25 7.52
C TYR A 146 -12.95 -17.88 6.87
N PHE A 147 -11.73 -17.63 6.40
CA PHE A 147 -11.35 -16.44 5.65
C PHE A 147 -10.60 -16.85 4.39
N LEU A 148 -10.85 -16.16 3.31
CA LEU A 148 -10.09 -16.31 2.08
C LEU A 148 -9.25 -15.05 1.84
N ALA A 149 -7.97 -15.24 1.54
CA ALA A 149 -7.04 -14.22 1.09
C ALA A 149 -6.36 -14.68 -0.21
N PHE A 150 -5.46 -13.88 -0.75
CA PHE A 150 -4.83 -14.21 -2.01
C PHE A 150 -3.32 -14.43 -1.86
N ILE A 151 -2.76 -15.35 -2.68
CA ILE A 151 -1.32 -15.50 -2.82
C ILE A 151 -0.75 -14.19 -3.37
N GLY A 152 0.37 -13.74 -2.81
CA GLY A 152 0.95 -12.44 -3.11
C GLY A 152 0.46 -11.30 -2.22
N ALA A 153 -0.62 -11.48 -1.45
CA ALA A 153 -1.19 -10.44 -0.58
C ALA A 153 -0.31 -10.13 0.64
N PHE A 154 -0.36 -8.87 1.07
CA PHE A 154 0.26 -8.41 2.32
C PHE A 154 -0.77 -7.65 3.16
N HIS A 155 -1.21 -8.26 4.25
CA HIS A 155 -2.22 -7.71 5.15
C HIS A 155 -1.69 -7.29 6.52
N GLY A 156 -0.41 -7.53 6.82
CA GLY A 156 0.25 -7.11 8.07
C GLY A 156 1.17 -8.16 8.67
N ARG A 157 1.66 -7.86 9.88
CA ARG A 157 2.67 -8.65 10.60
C ARG A 157 2.23 -9.13 11.99
N THR A 158 1.08 -8.73 12.51
CA THR A 158 0.47 -9.35 13.70
C THR A 158 -0.01 -10.76 13.35
N ILE A 159 -0.11 -11.67 14.31
CA ILE A 159 -0.42 -13.07 14.02
C ILE A 159 -1.73 -13.23 13.22
N GLY A 160 -2.78 -12.45 13.55
CA GLY A 160 -4.04 -12.47 12.79
C GLY A 160 -3.85 -11.99 11.36
N SER A 161 -3.32 -10.79 11.16
CA SER A 161 -3.09 -10.22 9.82
C SER A 161 -2.02 -10.98 9.03
N LEU A 162 -0.99 -11.54 9.71
CA LEU A 162 0.03 -12.39 9.09
C LEU A 162 -0.56 -13.70 8.56
N SER A 163 -1.62 -14.21 9.18
CA SER A 163 -2.31 -15.41 8.71
C SER A 163 -2.90 -15.22 7.31
N LEU A 164 -3.33 -14.00 6.97
CA LEU A 164 -3.84 -13.61 5.65
C LEU A 164 -2.71 -13.21 4.68
N THR A 165 -1.52 -12.83 5.18
CA THR A 165 -0.37 -12.43 4.36
C THR A 165 0.28 -13.65 3.69
N ALA A 166 0.49 -13.57 2.36
CA ALA A 166 1.14 -14.60 1.56
C ALA A 166 2.05 -14.01 0.46
N SER A 167 2.64 -12.81 0.69
CA SER A 167 3.48 -12.14 -0.30
C SER A 167 4.88 -12.75 -0.40
N LYS A 168 5.47 -13.19 0.70
CA LYS A 168 6.81 -13.81 0.72
C LYS A 168 6.91 -14.89 1.81
N PRO A 169 7.47 -16.09 1.53
CA PRO A 169 7.61 -17.17 2.51
C PRO A 169 8.37 -16.76 3.78
N ILE A 170 9.40 -15.90 3.65
CA ILE A 170 10.22 -15.44 4.78
C ILE A 170 9.38 -14.69 5.84
N GLN A 171 8.28 -14.07 5.46
CA GLN A 171 7.41 -13.33 6.38
C GLN A 171 6.62 -14.25 7.31
N ARG A 172 6.40 -15.50 6.90
CA ARG A 172 5.62 -16.53 7.60
C ARG A 172 6.51 -17.57 8.28
N ARG A 173 7.80 -17.58 7.97
CA ARG A 173 8.77 -18.56 8.44
C ARG A 173 8.86 -18.54 9.97
N TYR A 174 8.77 -19.71 10.62
CA TYR A 174 8.84 -19.95 12.06
C TYR A 174 7.61 -19.53 12.91
N PHE A 175 6.54 -18.96 12.31
CA PHE A 175 5.41 -18.43 13.07
C PHE A 175 4.16 -19.34 13.09
N PHE A 176 4.28 -20.55 12.57
CA PHE A 176 3.20 -21.54 12.69
C PHE A 176 3.15 -22.18 14.09
N PRO A 177 1.93 -22.53 14.62
CA PRO A 177 0.63 -22.35 13.98
C PRO A 177 0.16 -20.88 14.01
N MET A 178 -0.45 -20.44 12.91
CA MET A 178 -1.10 -19.13 12.80
C MET A 178 -2.61 -19.25 13.11
N MET A 179 -3.38 -18.18 12.93
CA MET A 179 -4.84 -18.23 13.08
C MET A 179 -5.42 -19.30 12.14
N PRO A 180 -6.19 -20.25 12.65
CA PRO A 180 -6.82 -21.30 11.83
C PRO A 180 -7.92 -20.74 10.94
N GLY A 181 -8.31 -21.48 9.90
CA GLY A 181 -9.43 -21.14 9.01
C GLY A 181 -9.07 -20.15 7.90
N VAL A 182 -7.80 -19.88 7.65
CA VAL A 182 -7.38 -19.03 6.53
C VAL A 182 -6.98 -19.87 5.32
N ILE A 183 -7.58 -19.56 4.17
CA ILE A 183 -7.35 -20.20 2.88
C ILE A 183 -6.81 -19.16 1.91
N HIS A 184 -5.85 -19.55 1.08
CA HIS A 184 -5.30 -18.67 0.06
C HIS A 184 -5.65 -19.17 -1.34
N ALA A 185 -6.26 -18.28 -2.14
CA ALA A 185 -6.49 -18.50 -3.57
C ALA A 185 -5.42 -17.77 -4.42
N PRO A 186 -5.19 -18.21 -5.65
CA PRO A 186 -4.38 -17.45 -6.58
C PRO A 186 -5.00 -16.06 -6.86
N PHE A 187 -4.17 -15.01 -6.83
CA PHE A 187 -4.60 -13.66 -7.27
C PHE A 187 -4.68 -13.61 -8.81
N PRO A 188 -5.58 -12.81 -9.40
CA PRO A 188 -5.72 -12.67 -10.86
C PRO A 188 -4.56 -11.86 -11.47
N TYR A 189 -3.35 -12.38 -11.38
CA TYR A 189 -2.15 -11.76 -11.95
C TYR A 189 -2.03 -12.11 -13.44
N CYS A 190 -2.72 -11.37 -14.31
CA CYS A 190 -2.85 -11.72 -15.72
C CYS A 190 -1.52 -11.77 -16.49
N TYR A 191 -0.55 -10.90 -16.17
CA TYR A 191 0.79 -10.94 -16.79
C TYR A 191 1.53 -12.27 -16.50
N ARG A 192 1.33 -12.84 -15.29
CA ARG A 192 1.85 -14.15 -14.85
C ARG A 192 0.73 -15.04 -14.34
N CYS A 193 -0.27 -15.30 -15.22
CA CYS A 193 -1.45 -16.06 -14.82
C CYS A 193 -1.10 -17.40 -14.18
N PRO A 194 -1.51 -17.67 -12.93
CA PRO A 194 -1.20 -18.93 -12.24
C PRO A 194 -1.85 -20.15 -12.92
N PHE A 195 -2.89 -19.93 -13.71
CA PHE A 195 -3.58 -20.96 -14.49
C PHE A 195 -3.05 -21.09 -15.92
N LYS A 196 -2.07 -20.25 -16.32
CA LYS A 196 -1.50 -20.21 -17.69
C LYS A 196 -2.58 -19.93 -18.77
N LEU A 197 -3.54 -19.10 -18.42
CA LEU A 197 -4.62 -18.64 -19.31
C LEU A 197 -4.40 -17.17 -19.67
N GLU A 198 -5.04 -16.72 -20.74
CA GLU A 198 -4.94 -15.34 -21.24
C GLU A 198 -6.22 -14.56 -20.96
N TYR A 199 -6.08 -13.35 -20.41
CA TYR A 199 -7.17 -12.41 -20.24
C TYR A 199 -7.38 -11.60 -21.54
N PRO A 200 -8.62 -11.37 -21.97
CA PRO A 200 -9.90 -11.70 -21.32
C PRO A 200 -10.49 -13.07 -21.69
N SER A 201 -9.87 -13.85 -22.60
CA SER A 201 -10.38 -15.12 -23.15
C SER A 201 -10.58 -16.21 -22.07
N CYS A 202 -9.85 -16.13 -20.96
CA CYS A 202 -10.00 -17.05 -19.80
C CYS A 202 -11.34 -16.93 -19.09
N ASN A 203 -12.18 -15.94 -19.44
CA ASN A 203 -13.46 -15.65 -18.80
C ASN A 203 -13.42 -15.64 -17.26
N PHE A 204 -12.29 -15.21 -16.66
CA PHE A 204 -12.06 -15.17 -15.19
C PHE A 204 -12.11 -16.54 -14.51
N TYR A 205 -11.47 -17.55 -15.07
CA TYR A 205 -11.34 -18.87 -14.46
C TYR A 205 -10.84 -18.81 -12.99
N CYS A 206 -10.12 -17.77 -12.61
CA CYS A 206 -9.72 -17.52 -11.23
C CYS A 206 -10.91 -17.34 -10.26
N ILE A 207 -12.06 -16.83 -10.71
CA ILE A 207 -13.32 -16.81 -9.93
C ILE A 207 -13.98 -18.18 -9.92
N ASP A 208 -14.03 -18.86 -11.08
CA ASP A 208 -14.59 -20.22 -11.16
C ASP A 208 -13.80 -21.18 -10.28
N PHE A 209 -12.49 -21.04 -10.20
CA PHE A 209 -11.64 -21.80 -9.28
C PHE A 209 -12.06 -21.58 -7.81
N ILE A 210 -12.33 -20.33 -7.40
CA ILE A 210 -12.80 -20.05 -6.03
C ILE A 210 -14.15 -20.73 -5.80
N LYS A 211 -15.09 -20.60 -6.75
CA LYS A 211 -16.42 -21.19 -6.65
C LYS A 211 -16.36 -22.72 -6.60
N GLU A 212 -15.81 -23.34 -7.65
CA GLU A 212 -15.91 -24.77 -7.87
C GLU A 212 -14.97 -25.60 -6.95
N TRP A 213 -13.75 -25.08 -6.68
CA TRP A 213 -12.73 -25.85 -5.96
C TRP A 213 -12.66 -25.47 -4.48
N ILE A 214 -12.85 -24.21 -4.13
CA ILE A 214 -12.79 -23.79 -2.74
C ILE A 214 -14.17 -23.89 -2.09
N LEU A 215 -15.19 -23.23 -2.62
CA LEU A 215 -16.49 -23.12 -1.97
C LEU A 215 -17.38 -24.37 -2.12
N GLU A 216 -17.21 -25.15 -3.20
CA GLU A 216 -18.07 -26.32 -3.44
C GLU A 216 -17.38 -27.64 -3.06
N LYS A 217 -16.04 -27.68 -2.95
CA LYS A 217 -15.33 -28.95 -2.71
C LYS A 217 -14.43 -28.95 -1.47
N TYR A 218 -13.91 -27.80 -1.04
CA TYR A 218 -12.87 -27.78 -0.02
C TYR A 218 -13.35 -27.28 1.33
N LEU A 219 -14.14 -26.20 1.39
CA LEU A 219 -14.60 -25.65 2.64
C LEU A 219 -16.14 -25.65 2.71
N PRO A 220 -16.75 -25.76 3.91
CA PRO A 220 -18.17 -25.50 4.08
C PRO A 220 -18.46 -24.04 3.73
N LYS A 221 -19.09 -23.82 2.59
CA LYS A 221 -19.32 -22.46 2.05
C LYS A 221 -20.11 -21.56 3.01
N GLU A 222 -20.94 -22.17 3.85
CA GLU A 222 -21.72 -21.51 4.88
C GLU A 222 -20.85 -20.98 6.04
N GLU A 223 -19.60 -21.42 6.14
CA GLU A 223 -18.66 -20.99 7.18
C GLU A 223 -17.64 -19.95 6.71
N LEU A 224 -17.65 -19.55 5.43
CA LEU A 224 -16.81 -18.46 4.95
C LEU A 224 -17.35 -17.13 5.46
N ALA A 225 -16.60 -16.45 6.32
CA ALA A 225 -16.95 -15.15 6.89
C ALA A 225 -16.62 -14.01 5.92
N ALA A 226 -15.40 -13.97 5.40
CA ALA A 226 -14.97 -12.87 4.53
C ALA A 226 -13.86 -13.28 3.56
N VAL A 227 -13.80 -12.54 2.45
CA VAL A 227 -12.68 -12.50 1.52
C VAL A 227 -11.93 -11.18 1.71
N PHE A 228 -10.62 -11.26 1.95
CA PHE A 228 -9.73 -10.11 2.04
C PHE A 228 -9.02 -9.90 0.70
N ILE A 229 -9.11 -8.69 0.15
CA ILE A 229 -8.51 -8.36 -1.14
C ILE A 229 -7.87 -6.97 -1.11
N GLU A 230 -6.65 -6.87 -1.62
CA GLU A 230 -6.07 -5.61 -2.06
C GLU A 230 -6.58 -5.36 -3.49
N PRO A 231 -7.30 -4.27 -3.81
CA PRO A 231 -7.71 -3.96 -5.19
C PRO A 231 -6.50 -3.85 -6.14
N ILE A 232 -5.36 -3.42 -5.59
CA ILE A 232 -4.04 -3.46 -6.19
C ILE A 232 -3.10 -4.10 -5.18
N GLN A 233 -2.59 -5.30 -5.45
CA GLN A 233 -1.62 -5.93 -4.56
C GLN A 233 -0.35 -5.07 -4.45
N GLY A 234 0.02 -4.68 -3.24
CA GLY A 234 1.20 -3.86 -2.97
C GLY A 234 2.49 -4.69 -3.02
N GLU A 235 2.76 -5.44 -1.96
CA GLU A 235 3.98 -6.25 -1.83
C GLU A 235 4.07 -7.40 -2.86
N GLY A 236 2.95 -7.83 -3.43
CA GLY A 236 2.91 -8.80 -4.52
C GLY A 236 3.51 -8.31 -5.82
N GLY A 237 3.65 -6.99 -6.03
CA GLY A 237 4.26 -6.44 -7.24
C GLY A 237 3.48 -5.29 -7.90
N TYR A 238 2.70 -4.53 -7.17
CA TYR A 238 1.83 -3.46 -7.69
C TYR A 238 0.94 -3.96 -8.82
N ILE A 239 0.12 -4.97 -8.48
CA ILE A 239 -0.69 -5.71 -9.44
C ILE A 239 -2.15 -5.31 -9.29
N PRO A 240 -2.73 -4.50 -10.20
CA PRO A 240 -4.16 -4.23 -10.23
C PRO A 240 -4.95 -5.50 -10.54
N ALA A 241 -6.06 -5.71 -9.86
CA ALA A 241 -7.03 -6.71 -10.29
C ALA A 241 -7.56 -6.34 -11.69
N PRO A 242 -7.74 -7.30 -12.61
CA PRO A 242 -8.28 -7.00 -13.93
C PRO A 242 -9.73 -6.53 -13.86
N ASP A 243 -10.11 -5.65 -14.77
CA ASP A 243 -11.46 -5.12 -14.85
C ASP A 243 -12.48 -6.25 -15.00
N GLY A 244 -13.50 -6.27 -14.14
CA GLY A 244 -14.51 -7.33 -14.07
C GLY A 244 -14.27 -8.39 -12.97
N PHE A 245 -13.04 -8.55 -12.45
CA PHE A 245 -12.76 -9.54 -11.39
C PHE A 245 -13.47 -9.20 -10.08
N ILE A 246 -13.31 -7.98 -9.58
CA ILE A 246 -13.88 -7.55 -8.29
C ILE A 246 -15.42 -7.56 -8.37
N GLN A 247 -15.99 -7.18 -9.52
CA GLN A 247 -17.43 -7.27 -9.75
C GLN A 247 -17.95 -8.71 -9.70
N ARG A 248 -17.19 -9.67 -10.26
CA ARG A 248 -17.55 -11.09 -10.18
C ARG A 248 -17.38 -11.64 -8.75
N LEU A 249 -16.33 -11.20 -8.05
CA LEU A 249 -16.14 -11.56 -6.63
C LEU A 249 -17.30 -11.03 -5.77
N ARG A 250 -17.80 -9.80 -6.05
CA ARG A 250 -18.97 -9.26 -5.35
C ARG A 250 -20.22 -10.09 -5.60
N ARG A 251 -20.49 -10.48 -6.84
CA ARG A 251 -21.62 -11.38 -7.15
C ARG A 251 -21.49 -12.72 -6.43
N LEU A 252 -20.29 -13.28 -6.38
CA LEU A 252 -20.04 -14.52 -5.66
C LEU A 252 -20.29 -14.34 -4.15
N ALA A 253 -19.87 -13.21 -3.59
CA ALA A 253 -20.13 -12.89 -2.19
C ALA A 253 -21.61 -12.72 -1.89
N ASP A 254 -22.36 -12.10 -2.78
CA ASP A 254 -23.82 -11.96 -2.65
C ASP A 254 -24.54 -13.32 -2.76
N GLU A 255 -24.08 -14.22 -3.64
CA GLU A 255 -24.61 -15.58 -3.81
C GLU A 255 -24.40 -16.45 -2.56
N TYR A 256 -23.22 -16.37 -1.93
CA TYR A 256 -22.86 -17.23 -0.79
C TYR A 256 -22.95 -16.52 0.57
N GLY A 257 -23.21 -15.22 0.58
CA GLY A 257 -23.45 -14.43 1.79
C GLY A 257 -22.20 -14.18 2.63
N PHE A 258 -20.98 -14.15 2.07
CA PHE A 258 -19.76 -13.74 2.78
C PHE A 258 -19.45 -12.26 2.56
N LEU A 259 -18.62 -11.68 3.44
CA LEU A 259 -18.23 -10.27 3.36
C LEU A 259 -17.02 -10.09 2.44
N ILE A 260 -16.92 -8.91 1.82
CA ILE A 260 -15.70 -8.43 1.15
C ILE A 260 -15.02 -7.37 2.01
N VAL A 261 -13.77 -7.62 2.37
CA VAL A 261 -12.88 -6.66 3.03
C VAL A 261 -11.90 -6.14 1.98
N SER A 262 -12.04 -4.86 1.62
CA SER A 262 -11.05 -4.16 0.78
C SER A 262 -9.90 -3.68 1.66
N ASP A 263 -8.71 -4.20 1.40
CA ASP A 263 -7.50 -3.68 2.02
C ASP A 263 -6.99 -2.48 1.21
N GLU A 264 -7.27 -1.30 1.72
CA GLU A 264 -6.88 -0.01 1.13
C GLU A 264 -5.72 0.65 1.89
N ILE A 265 -4.99 -0.14 2.68
CA ILE A 265 -3.89 0.37 3.51
C ILE A 265 -2.81 1.02 2.65
N GLN A 266 -2.53 0.47 1.46
CA GLN A 266 -1.55 1.04 0.54
C GLN A 266 -2.17 1.75 -0.66
N SER A 267 -3.29 1.28 -1.17
CA SER A 267 -3.94 1.77 -2.38
C SER A 267 -4.93 2.91 -2.14
N GLY A 268 -5.39 3.09 -0.90
CA GLY A 268 -6.35 4.12 -0.54
C GLY A 268 -5.75 5.52 -0.34
N MET A 269 -6.58 6.39 0.19
CA MET A 269 -6.23 7.77 0.54
C MET A 269 -5.61 8.54 -0.62
N GLY A 270 -6.30 8.53 -1.78
CA GLY A 270 -5.94 9.34 -2.94
C GLY A 270 -4.83 8.76 -3.82
N ARG A 271 -4.13 7.69 -3.39
CA ARG A 271 -2.96 7.11 -4.06
C ARG A 271 -3.19 6.79 -5.54
N THR A 272 -4.37 6.30 -5.87
CA THR A 272 -4.73 5.86 -7.24
C THR A 272 -5.53 6.91 -8.02
N GLY A 273 -5.67 8.14 -7.50
CA GLY A 273 -6.51 9.19 -8.09
C GLY A 273 -7.99 9.11 -7.67
N LYS A 274 -8.34 8.15 -6.82
CA LYS A 274 -9.64 8.01 -6.14
C LYS A 274 -9.39 7.94 -4.64
N LEU A 275 -10.41 8.22 -3.81
CA LEU A 275 -10.25 8.13 -2.36
C LEU A 275 -9.88 6.71 -1.94
N PHE A 276 -10.53 5.70 -2.52
CA PHE A 276 -10.20 4.29 -2.38
C PHE A 276 -10.05 3.62 -3.75
N ALA A 277 -9.09 2.71 -3.89
CA ALA A 277 -8.84 2.01 -5.15
C ALA A 277 -10.02 1.14 -5.60
N ILE A 278 -10.82 0.61 -4.67
CA ILE A 278 -12.02 -0.17 -4.97
C ILE A 278 -13.05 0.61 -5.79
N GLU A 279 -13.06 1.95 -5.71
CA GLU A 279 -13.96 2.81 -6.48
C GLU A 279 -13.71 2.73 -7.99
N HIS A 280 -12.51 2.36 -8.43
CA HIS A 280 -12.23 2.10 -9.85
C HIS A 280 -13.04 0.95 -10.43
N TYR A 281 -13.52 0.06 -9.59
CA TYR A 281 -14.27 -1.14 -9.97
C TYR A 281 -15.79 -0.99 -9.81
N ASN A 282 -16.26 0.16 -9.31
CA ASN A 282 -17.68 0.43 -9.01
C ASN A 282 -18.33 -0.66 -8.13
N VAL A 283 -17.60 -1.14 -7.13
CA VAL A 283 -18.05 -2.16 -6.17
C VAL A 283 -17.97 -1.62 -4.76
N ARG A 284 -19.08 -1.68 -4.02
CA ARG A 284 -19.10 -1.37 -2.59
C ARG A 284 -18.61 -2.60 -1.81
N PRO A 285 -17.48 -2.52 -1.08
CA PRO A 285 -17.09 -3.55 -0.14
C PRO A 285 -17.92 -3.46 1.14
N ASP A 286 -17.91 -4.51 1.94
CA ASP A 286 -18.60 -4.51 3.24
C ASP A 286 -17.74 -3.81 4.31
N LEU A 287 -16.42 -3.98 4.22
CA LEU A 287 -15.41 -3.39 5.09
C LEU A 287 -14.24 -2.83 4.27
N ILE A 288 -13.65 -1.73 4.74
CA ILE A 288 -12.47 -1.08 4.17
C ILE A 288 -11.43 -0.92 5.29
N ALA A 289 -10.27 -1.52 5.15
CA ALA A 289 -9.14 -1.33 6.05
C ALA A 289 -8.21 -0.23 5.51
N VAL A 290 -7.92 0.79 6.31
CA VAL A 290 -7.07 1.92 5.92
C VAL A 290 -5.97 2.17 6.95
N ALA A 291 -4.84 2.73 6.50
CA ALA A 291 -3.73 3.25 7.32
C ALA A 291 -2.82 4.11 6.43
N LYS A 292 -1.52 4.12 6.68
CA LYS A 292 -0.49 4.79 5.86
C LYS A 292 -0.87 6.23 5.48
N GLY A 293 -1.38 6.42 4.26
CA GLY A 293 -1.75 7.74 3.72
C GLY A 293 -2.82 8.49 4.50
N ILE A 294 -3.54 7.83 5.42
CA ILE A 294 -4.65 8.45 6.18
C ILE A 294 -4.19 9.67 7.01
N ALA A 295 -3.01 9.61 7.63
CA ALA A 295 -2.47 10.68 8.47
C ALA A 295 -1.11 11.20 7.99
N SER A 296 -0.74 10.90 6.74
CA SER A 296 0.46 11.39 6.06
C SER A 296 1.73 11.40 6.92
N GLY A 297 2.01 10.29 7.62
CA GLY A 297 3.23 10.07 8.41
C GLY A 297 3.02 9.80 9.88
N LEU A 298 1.87 10.15 10.48
CA LEU A 298 1.56 9.78 11.86
C LEU A 298 0.88 8.40 11.94
N PRO A 299 1.14 7.63 13.02
CA PRO A 299 0.48 6.36 13.25
C PRO A 299 -1.04 6.53 13.40
N LEU A 300 -1.78 6.05 12.43
CA LEU A 300 -3.23 5.96 12.43
C LEU A 300 -3.65 4.88 11.43
N GLY A 301 -4.63 4.10 11.81
CA GLY A 301 -5.38 3.22 10.94
C GLY A 301 -6.86 3.32 11.26
N ALA A 302 -7.68 2.72 10.42
CA ALA A 302 -9.10 2.58 10.69
C ALA A 302 -9.69 1.39 9.94
N LEU A 303 -10.74 0.83 10.50
CA LEU A 303 -11.68 -0.04 9.82
C LEU A 303 -12.97 0.75 9.58
N ILE A 304 -13.35 0.92 8.32
CA ILE A 304 -14.59 1.53 7.88
C ILE A 304 -15.50 0.42 7.39
N GLY A 305 -16.76 0.46 7.73
CA GLY A 305 -17.68 -0.57 7.27
C GLY A 305 -19.13 -0.12 7.29
N ARG A 306 -19.98 -0.86 6.57
CA ARG A 306 -21.42 -0.66 6.59
C ARG A 306 -21.96 -0.69 8.02
N LYS A 307 -22.92 0.18 8.36
CA LYS A 307 -23.50 0.25 9.71
C LYS A 307 -24.08 -1.06 10.21
N ASP A 308 -24.69 -1.85 9.30
CA ASP A 308 -25.26 -3.14 9.61
C ASP A 308 -24.23 -4.26 9.84
N VAL A 309 -22.98 -4.05 9.42
CA VAL A 309 -21.85 -4.97 9.63
C VAL A 309 -21.03 -4.57 10.86
N MET A 310 -20.89 -3.27 11.14
CA MET A 310 -20.12 -2.72 12.26
C MET A 310 -20.94 -2.75 13.58
N ILE A 311 -21.29 -3.93 14.05
CA ILE A 311 -22.25 -4.17 15.14
C ILE A 311 -21.66 -4.83 16.39
N LEU A 312 -20.34 -4.90 16.51
CA LEU A 312 -19.71 -5.48 17.71
C LEU A 312 -20.20 -4.79 18.99
N PRO A 313 -20.61 -5.53 20.03
CA PRO A 313 -21.05 -4.97 21.29
C PRO A 313 -19.90 -4.26 22.04
N PRO A 314 -20.24 -3.30 22.93
CA PRO A 314 -19.23 -2.65 23.77
C PRO A 314 -18.36 -3.64 24.54
N GLY A 315 -17.05 -3.37 24.62
CA GLY A 315 -16.08 -4.21 25.33
C GLY A 315 -15.49 -5.38 24.53
N THR A 316 -16.02 -5.69 23.34
CA THR A 316 -15.52 -6.82 22.53
C THR A 316 -14.27 -6.51 21.74
N HIS A 317 -14.07 -5.25 21.38
CA HIS A 317 -12.87 -4.77 20.68
C HIS A 317 -12.58 -3.31 21.01
N ALA A 318 -11.34 -3.02 21.40
CA ALA A 318 -10.87 -1.70 21.77
C ALA A 318 -9.36 -1.61 21.63
N ASN A 319 -8.83 -0.41 21.71
CA ASN A 319 -7.38 -0.15 21.83
C ASN A 319 -7.15 1.20 22.54
N THR A 320 -5.98 1.38 23.17
CA THR A 320 -5.67 2.57 23.96
C THR A 320 -5.40 3.81 23.09
N PHE A 321 -4.70 3.66 21.96
CA PHE A 321 -4.20 4.79 21.16
C PHE A 321 -4.96 5.01 19.85
N GLY A 322 -5.86 4.13 19.46
CA GLY A 322 -6.64 4.28 18.23
C GLY A 322 -7.46 5.55 18.24
N GLY A 323 -7.37 6.31 17.15
CA GLY A 323 -7.97 7.64 17.08
C GLY A 323 -7.20 8.69 17.87
N ASN A 324 -5.86 8.54 18.07
CA ASN A 324 -5.06 9.55 18.74
C ASN A 324 -5.34 10.95 18.19
N PRO A 325 -5.61 11.97 19.05
CA PRO A 325 -6.03 13.29 18.61
C PRO A 325 -5.03 13.99 17.68
N VAL A 326 -3.73 13.82 17.92
CA VAL A 326 -2.68 14.41 17.07
C VAL A 326 -2.67 13.77 15.70
N SER A 327 -2.84 12.43 15.65
CA SER A 327 -2.95 11.70 14.38
C SER A 327 -4.25 12.03 13.62
N LEU A 328 -5.36 12.23 14.33
CA LEU A 328 -6.64 12.66 13.72
C LEU A 328 -6.57 14.08 13.18
N ALA A 329 -5.90 15.01 13.86
CA ALA A 329 -5.66 16.36 13.35
C ALA A 329 -4.85 16.33 12.04
N ALA A 330 -3.78 15.50 12.01
CA ALA A 330 -3.03 15.26 10.79
C ALA A 330 -3.89 14.63 9.69
N ALA A 331 -4.75 13.65 10.04
CA ALA A 331 -5.64 12.99 9.09
C ALA A 331 -6.69 13.94 8.51
N SER A 332 -7.25 14.82 9.33
CA SER A 332 -8.22 15.85 8.88
C SER A 332 -7.59 16.80 7.86
N ALA A 333 -6.39 17.32 8.16
CA ALA A 333 -5.65 18.17 7.24
C ALA A 333 -5.21 17.42 5.97
N THR A 334 -4.81 16.15 6.11
CA THR A 334 -4.48 15.28 4.97
C THR A 334 -5.68 15.11 4.05
N LEU A 335 -6.86 14.79 4.59
CA LEU A 335 -8.08 14.65 3.80
C LEU A 335 -8.44 15.93 3.04
N ASP A 336 -8.30 17.12 3.68
CA ASP A 336 -8.46 18.39 2.99
C ASP A 336 -7.52 18.54 1.79
N ARG A 337 -6.26 18.20 1.96
CA ARG A 337 -5.28 18.26 0.88
C ARG A 337 -5.63 17.31 -0.27
N LEU A 338 -6.11 16.10 0.07
CA LEU A 338 -6.55 15.12 -0.92
C LEU A 338 -7.73 15.64 -1.75
N LEU A 339 -8.75 16.16 -1.07
CA LEU A 339 -9.97 16.68 -1.72
C LEU A 339 -9.71 17.97 -2.51
N ASN A 340 -8.71 18.77 -2.10
CA ASN A 340 -8.35 20.03 -2.75
C ASN A 340 -7.21 19.89 -3.78
N GLY A 341 -7.16 18.77 -4.51
CA GLY A 341 -6.39 18.61 -5.73
C GLY A 341 -5.29 17.54 -5.72
N LEU A 342 -4.90 16.97 -4.57
CA LEU A 342 -3.87 15.93 -4.58
C LEU A 342 -4.34 14.62 -5.22
N MET A 343 -5.64 14.27 -5.13
CA MET A 343 -6.19 13.11 -5.86
C MET A 343 -6.18 13.32 -7.36
N ASP A 344 -6.57 14.50 -7.82
CA ASP A 344 -6.52 14.84 -9.25
C ASP A 344 -5.08 14.86 -9.78
N ASN A 345 -4.15 15.38 -8.96
CA ASN A 345 -2.73 15.34 -9.29
C ASN A 345 -2.21 13.90 -9.37
N ALA A 346 -2.61 13.02 -8.44
CA ALA A 346 -2.24 11.61 -8.48
C ALA A 346 -2.74 10.91 -9.75
N ALA A 347 -3.96 11.20 -10.19
CA ALA A 347 -4.48 10.67 -11.45
C ALA A 347 -3.67 11.20 -12.66
N LYS A 348 -3.46 12.51 -12.73
CA LYS A 348 -2.75 13.17 -13.85
C LYS A 348 -1.28 12.76 -13.92
N MET A 349 -0.55 12.86 -12.81
CA MET A 349 0.87 12.51 -12.75
C MET A 349 1.08 11.00 -12.89
N GLY A 350 0.13 10.18 -12.43
CA GLY A 350 0.16 8.75 -12.62
C GLY A 350 0.04 8.34 -14.07
N SER A 351 -0.90 8.95 -14.82
CA SER A 351 -1.01 8.74 -16.28
C SER A 351 0.28 9.14 -16.99
N TYR A 352 0.78 10.34 -16.70
CA TYR A 352 2.04 10.82 -17.26
C TYR A 352 3.22 9.87 -16.99
N LEU A 353 3.37 9.41 -15.74
CA LEU A 353 4.46 8.50 -15.37
C LEU A 353 4.33 7.12 -16.06
N ILE A 354 3.11 6.59 -16.18
CA ILE A 354 2.85 5.33 -16.92
C ILE A 354 3.24 5.48 -18.39
N ASP A 355 2.86 6.57 -19.05
CA ASP A 355 3.17 6.82 -20.44
C ASP A 355 4.70 6.88 -20.67
N ARG A 356 5.42 7.63 -19.82
CA ARG A 356 6.87 7.73 -19.88
C ARG A 356 7.58 6.39 -19.59
N LEU A 357 7.07 5.60 -18.63
CA LEU A 357 7.61 4.26 -18.36
C LEU A 357 7.35 3.27 -19.49
N ASN A 358 6.26 3.42 -20.25
CA ASN A 358 6.01 2.62 -21.45
C ASN A 358 6.98 3.01 -22.58
N GLU A 359 7.33 4.29 -22.74
CA GLU A 359 8.40 4.70 -23.67
C GLU A 359 9.75 4.01 -23.33
N LEU A 360 10.08 3.89 -22.04
CA LEU A 360 11.27 3.15 -21.62
C LEU A 360 11.13 1.64 -21.88
N LYS A 361 9.94 1.08 -21.69
CA LYS A 361 9.65 -0.33 -22.03
C LYS A 361 9.90 -0.61 -23.52
N ASP A 362 9.56 0.33 -24.39
CA ASP A 362 9.79 0.18 -25.82
C ASP A 362 11.29 0.22 -26.19
N LYS A 363 12.11 0.88 -25.36
CA LYS A 363 13.57 0.99 -25.55
C LYS A 363 14.36 -0.15 -24.91
N TYR A 364 13.90 -0.70 -23.78
CA TYR A 364 14.65 -1.64 -22.93
C TYR A 364 13.90 -2.95 -22.76
N ASP A 365 14.42 -4.02 -23.34
CA ASP A 365 13.80 -5.36 -23.33
C ASP A 365 13.67 -5.96 -21.91
N ILE A 366 14.52 -5.49 -20.98
CA ILE A 366 14.45 -5.91 -19.58
C ILE A 366 13.12 -5.49 -18.90
N ILE A 367 12.41 -4.49 -19.41
CA ILE A 367 11.08 -4.10 -18.90
C ILE A 367 10.03 -5.01 -19.56
N GLY A 368 9.50 -5.94 -18.77
CA GLY A 368 8.47 -6.87 -19.22
C GLY A 368 7.06 -6.31 -19.15
N ASP A 369 6.75 -5.55 -18.07
CA ASP A 369 5.42 -5.00 -17.85
C ASP A 369 5.47 -3.68 -17.08
N VAL A 370 4.59 -2.74 -17.47
CA VAL A 370 4.32 -1.49 -16.74
C VAL A 370 2.85 -1.46 -16.40
N ARG A 371 2.52 -1.36 -15.12
CA ARG A 371 1.13 -1.42 -14.64
C ARG A 371 0.90 -0.57 -13.42
N GLY A 372 -0.34 -0.23 -13.15
CA GLY A 372 -0.74 0.54 -11.96
C GLY A 372 -1.97 1.40 -12.19
N LYS A 373 -2.33 2.18 -11.18
CA LYS A 373 -3.38 3.21 -11.24
C LYS A 373 -2.91 4.43 -10.44
N GLY A 374 -3.07 5.62 -10.98
CA GLY A 374 -2.55 6.84 -10.36
C GLY A 374 -1.06 6.74 -10.03
N LEU A 375 -0.65 7.15 -8.85
CA LEU A 375 0.74 7.09 -8.37
C LEU A 375 1.03 5.81 -7.57
N MET A 376 0.52 4.67 -8.01
CA MET A 376 0.85 3.32 -7.54
C MET A 376 1.24 2.47 -8.76
N ILE A 377 2.51 2.55 -9.18
CA ILE A 377 2.98 1.99 -10.46
C ILE A 377 4.10 1.00 -10.22
N GLY A 378 4.01 -0.17 -10.87
CA GLY A 378 5.02 -1.21 -10.88
C GLY A 378 5.63 -1.38 -12.27
N VAL A 379 6.96 -1.45 -12.32
CA VAL A 379 7.74 -1.79 -13.51
C VAL A 379 8.37 -3.15 -13.26
N GLU A 380 7.87 -4.18 -13.94
CA GLU A 380 8.35 -5.54 -13.77
C GLU A 380 9.52 -5.82 -14.72
N LEU A 381 10.62 -6.29 -14.15
CA LEU A 381 11.83 -6.61 -14.88
C LEU A 381 11.88 -8.10 -15.20
N VAL A 382 12.27 -8.42 -16.42
CA VAL A 382 12.41 -9.78 -16.93
C VAL A 382 13.75 -9.92 -17.65
N LYS A 383 14.32 -11.13 -17.63
CA LYS A 383 15.51 -11.43 -18.42
C LYS A 383 15.16 -11.59 -19.90
N ASP A 384 13.93 -12.05 -20.16
CA ASP A 384 13.40 -12.29 -21.48
C ASP A 384 11.88 -12.13 -21.47
N ARG A 385 11.30 -11.46 -22.45
CA ARG A 385 9.87 -11.12 -22.52
C ARG A 385 8.97 -12.32 -22.84
N ASP A 386 9.47 -13.31 -23.56
CA ASP A 386 8.68 -14.48 -23.95
C ASP A 386 8.55 -15.46 -22.77
N SER A 387 9.68 -15.79 -22.14
CA SER A 387 9.71 -16.66 -20.95
C SER A 387 9.21 -15.96 -19.70
N LYS A 388 9.30 -14.63 -19.67
CA LYS A 388 9.03 -13.78 -18.50
C LYS A 388 9.88 -14.14 -17.28
N GLU A 389 11.10 -14.70 -17.47
CA GLU A 389 11.98 -15.02 -16.36
C GLU A 389 12.29 -13.77 -15.52
N PRO A 390 12.04 -13.78 -14.18
CA PRO A 390 12.25 -12.60 -13.35
C PRO A 390 13.73 -12.16 -13.29
N ALA A 391 14.00 -10.90 -13.56
CA ALA A 391 15.30 -10.27 -13.48
C ALA A 391 15.58 -9.75 -12.04
N LYS A 392 15.78 -10.67 -11.10
CA LYS A 392 15.89 -10.34 -9.67
C LYS A 392 17.23 -9.69 -9.31
N GLU A 393 18.32 -10.12 -9.93
CA GLU A 393 19.65 -9.56 -9.69
C GLU A 393 19.76 -8.16 -10.28
N GLU A 394 19.20 -7.98 -11.45
CA GLU A 394 19.14 -6.71 -12.16
C GLU A 394 18.28 -5.69 -11.38
N LEU A 395 17.17 -6.13 -10.74
CA LEU A 395 16.42 -5.30 -9.80
C LEU A 395 17.36 -4.74 -8.71
N GLY A 396 18.17 -5.60 -8.09
CA GLY A 396 19.12 -5.18 -7.05
C GLY A 396 20.08 -4.10 -7.55
N LYS A 397 20.69 -4.30 -8.73
CA LYS A 397 21.60 -3.36 -9.37
C LYS A 397 20.92 -2.02 -9.70
N ILE A 398 19.68 -2.04 -10.24
CA ILE A 398 18.89 -0.83 -10.52
C ILE A 398 18.64 -0.03 -9.25
N LEU A 399 18.22 -0.69 -8.16
CA LEU A 399 17.96 -0.01 -6.88
C LEU A 399 19.23 0.62 -6.29
N GLU A 400 20.36 -0.09 -6.36
CA GLU A 400 21.66 0.40 -5.89
C GLU A 400 22.14 1.59 -6.72
N TYR A 401 22.09 1.48 -8.05
CA TYR A 401 22.46 2.58 -8.95
C TYR A 401 21.59 3.82 -8.69
N SER A 402 20.26 3.64 -8.64
CA SER A 402 19.31 4.71 -8.37
C SER A 402 19.62 5.44 -7.07
N PHE A 403 19.86 4.70 -5.99
CA PHE A 403 20.25 5.25 -4.69
C PHE A 403 21.55 6.08 -4.78
N LYS A 404 22.59 5.55 -5.43
CA LYS A 404 23.86 6.25 -5.59
C LYS A 404 23.76 7.53 -6.42
N HIS A 405 22.71 7.65 -7.25
CA HIS A 405 22.51 8.79 -8.15
C HIS A 405 21.35 9.72 -7.76
N GLY A 406 20.78 9.54 -6.55
CA GLY A 406 19.80 10.48 -5.99
C GLY A 406 18.33 10.11 -6.20
N LEU A 407 18.03 8.88 -6.63
CA LEU A 407 16.66 8.39 -6.79
C LEU A 407 16.34 7.30 -5.77
N LEU A 408 15.28 7.50 -5.00
CA LEU A 408 14.80 6.51 -4.03
C LEU A 408 13.60 5.73 -4.59
N VAL A 409 13.86 4.52 -5.06
CA VAL A 409 12.87 3.53 -5.46
C VAL A 409 13.12 2.23 -4.69
N ILE A 410 12.10 1.40 -4.51
CA ILE A 410 12.22 0.11 -3.83
C ILE A 410 11.53 -0.99 -4.62
N GLY A 411 11.87 -2.24 -4.30
CA GLY A 411 11.31 -3.40 -4.99
C GLY A 411 9.98 -3.88 -4.40
N ALA A 412 9.23 -4.61 -5.20
CA ALA A 412 8.07 -5.41 -4.81
C ALA A 412 8.00 -6.71 -5.62
N GLY A 413 7.17 -7.68 -5.18
CA GLY A 413 7.12 -8.96 -5.86
C GLY A 413 8.48 -9.65 -5.92
N ILE A 414 8.79 -10.25 -7.08
CA ILE A 414 10.08 -10.91 -7.34
C ILE A 414 11.08 -9.96 -7.98
N SER A 415 10.64 -9.18 -8.99
CA SER A 415 11.50 -8.33 -9.82
C SER A 415 10.80 -7.05 -10.27
N THR A 416 9.94 -6.46 -9.45
CA THR A 416 9.21 -5.22 -9.76
C THR A 416 9.85 -4.03 -9.06
N VAL A 417 10.22 -2.98 -9.81
CA VAL A 417 10.49 -1.65 -9.25
C VAL A 417 9.15 -0.96 -9.01
N ARG A 418 8.95 -0.39 -7.81
CA ARG A 418 7.71 0.32 -7.50
C ARG A 418 7.93 1.83 -7.39
N PHE A 419 7.01 2.56 -8.00
CA PHE A 419 6.92 4.00 -7.95
C PHE A 419 5.64 4.39 -7.20
N SER A 420 5.81 5.00 -6.04
CA SER A 420 4.71 5.48 -5.19
C SER A 420 5.10 6.80 -4.49
N PRO A 421 5.45 7.85 -5.27
CA PRO A 421 5.90 9.12 -4.73
C PRO A 421 4.80 9.81 -3.92
N PRO A 422 5.11 10.86 -3.14
CA PRO A 422 4.12 11.76 -2.59
C PRO A 422 3.19 12.31 -3.68
N LEU A 423 1.90 12.53 -3.36
CA LEU A 423 0.88 12.91 -4.35
C LEU A 423 1.03 14.34 -4.87
N ASN A 424 1.88 15.15 -4.26
CA ASN A 424 2.23 16.50 -4.69
C ASN A 424 3.40 16.57 -5.68
N ILE A 425 3.83 15.43 -6.25
CA ILE A 425 4.89 15.37 -7.25
C ILE A 425 4.51 16.14 -8.51
N THR A 426 5.50 16.74 -9.17
CA THR A 426 5.34 17.48 -10.44
C THR A 426 5.96 16.74 -11.61
N MET A 427 5.64 17.17 -12.85
CA MET A 427 6.19 16.58 -14.07
C MET A 427 7.71 16.70 -14.12
N GLU A 428 8.26 17.86 -13.76
CA GLU A 428 9.70 18.11 -13.79
C GLU A 428 10.48 17.20 -12.84
N VAL A 429 9.88 16.87 -11.69
CA VAL A 429 10.48 15.91 -10.74
C VAL A 429 10.41 14.48 -11.28
N ILE A 430 9.30 14.13 -11.93
CA ILE A 430 9.14 12.82 -12.59
C ILE A 430 10.19 12.67 -13.71
N ASP A 431 10.38 13.70 -14.52
CA ASP A 431 11.35 13.67 -15.62
C ASP A 431 12.78 13.43 -15.11
N GLU A 432 13.23 14.20 -14.10
CA GLU A 432 14.56 13.97 -13.50
C GLU A 432 14.69 12.59 -12.85
N ALA A 433 13.63 12.11 -12.20
CA ALA A 433 13.62 10.75 -11.62
C ALA A 433 13.76 9.68 -12.71
N LEU A 434 13.06 9.85 -13.83
CA LEU A 434 13.12 8.91 -14.96
C LEU A 434 14.45 8.96 -15.71
N ASP A 435 15.09 10.12 -15.81
CA ASP A 435 16.45 10.23 -16.35
C ASP A 435 17.44 9.38 -15.54
N ILE A 436 17.35 9.43 -14.19
CA ILE A 436 18.19 8.59 -13.33
C ILE A 436 17.82 7.11 -13.48
N PHE A 437 16.55 6.79 -13.62
CA PHE A 437 16.10 5.41 -13.79
C PHE A 437 16.51 4.86 -15.16
N GLU A 438 16.45 5.67 -16.23
CA GLU A 438 16.93 5.30 -17.56
C GLU A 438 18.44 5.07 -17.58
N ASP A 439 19.22 5.92 -16.88
CA ASP A 439 20.66 5.71 -16.73
C ASP A 439 20.97 4.38 -16.00
N ALA A 440 20.17 4.00 -15.00
CA ALA A 440 20.30 2.70 -14.34
C ALA A 440 20.01 1.52 -15.29
N LEU A 441 19.02 1.65 -16.17
CA LEU A 441 18.70 0.64 -17.19
C LEU A 441 19.84 0.50 -18.22
N LYS A 442 20.43 1.62 -18.69
CA LYS A 442 21.58 1.63 -19.61
C LYS A 442 22.78 0.91 -19.01
N ASN A 443 23.12 1.23 -17.76
CA ASN A 443 24.27 0.65 -17.05
C ASN A 443 24.19 -0.88 -16.98
N ILE A 444 22.99 -1.45 -16.80
CA ILE A 444 22.79 -2.90 -16.77
C ILE A 444 22.84 -3.54 -18.16
N SER A 445 22.39 -2.80 -19.18
CA SER A 445 22.40 -3.32 -20.56
C SER A 445 23.80 -3.37 -21.17
N GLU A 446 24.78 -2.65 -20.60
CA GLU A 446 26.17 -2.60 -21.02
C GLU A 446 27.09 -3.62 -20.29
N GLU A 447 26.60 -4.22 -19.18
CA GLU A 447 27.25 -5.31 -18.44
C GLU A 447 26.89 -6.69 -19.02
#